data_3f9323e62241b80275e2cb90f0a1539a
#
_entry.id   3f9323e62241b80275e2cb90f0a1539a
#
_cell.length_a   1.000
_cell.length_b   1.000
_cell.length_c   1.000
_cell.angle_alpha   90.00
_cell.angle_beta   90.00
_cell.angle_gamma   90.00
#
_symmetry.space_group_name_H-M   'P 1'
#
loop_
_entity.id
_entity.type
_entity.pdbx_description
1 polymer ?
#
loop_
_entity_poly.entity_id
_entity_poly.type
_entity_poly.pdbx_seq_one_letter_code
_entity_poly.pdbx_strand_id
1 'polypeptide(L)'
;MILRKPPEKRFATFRWVIIGIGITQILQYLVKGIFLILEIVTGLNLLDVNTTVQPEMANRIITLIVLGFIAPFLEEVLYRGTILKNTVRYGEWFGIISTGAVCGLIFVQIDQAANAVVLGIVCGFLMVKAKSVRPAIMVHMGYSLIRLLGLCFSGWGSNKKGDLIYKAQIPEWVISGEKAVTVISVLMIALGIIFLVIEKARNRDLFELEDAMPGLTTGQKVAAYLTAPQTMIFMILSVVLMLINVASGILGFR
;
A
#
# COMPACT_ATOMS: atom_id res chain seq x y z
N MET A 1 14.29 -7.55 -18.28
CA MET A 1 13.90 -8.41 -17.15
C MET A 1 12.56 -8.01 -16.51
N ILE A 2 12.06 -6.80 -16.73
CA ILE A 2 10.83 -6.24 -16.10
C ILE A 2 9.53 -6.94 -16.54
N LEU A 3 9.50 -7.51 -17.74
CA LEU A 3 8.29 -8.13 -18.33
C LEU A 3 8.52 -9.60 -18.75
N ARG A 4 9.40 -10.32 -18.05
CA ARG A 4 9.62 -11.73 -18.36
C ARG A 4 8.32 -12.52 -18.16
N LYS A 5 8.06 -13.51 -19.03
CA LYS A 5 6.89 -14.39 -18.94
C LYS A 5 6.73 -14.91 -17.51
N PRO A 6 5.52 -14.87 -16.95
CA PRO A 6 5.29 -15.44 -15.63
C PRO A 6 5.66 -16.93 -15.62
N PRO A 7 6.10 -17.46 -14.47
CA PRO A 7 6.33 -18.89 -14.34
C PRO A 7 5.05 -19.64 -14.74
N GLU A 8 5.23 -20.74 -15.36
CA GLU A 8 4.38 -21.59 -16.22
C GLU A 8 2.87 -21.76 -15.93
N LYS A 9 2.27 -21.18 -14.90
CA LYS A 9 0.83 -21.37 -14.64
C LYS A 9 0.13 -20.05 -14.33
N ARG A 10 -0.69 -19.57 -15.29
CA ARG A 10 -1.60 -18.42 -15.11
C ARG A 10 -2.40 -18.49 -13.79
N PHE A 11 -2.76 -19.68 -13.36
CA PHE A 11 -3.49 -19.92 -12.12
C PHE A 11 -2.67 -19.60 -10.85
N ALA A 12 -1.36 -19.81 -10.88
CA ALA A 12 -0.48 -19.44 -9.77
C ALA A 12 -0.41 -17.93 -9.60
N THR A 13 -0.31 -17.16 -10.69
CA THR A 13 -0.29 -15.69 -10.63
C THR A 13 -1.57 -15.12 -10.03
N PHE A 14 -2.74 -15.66 -10.41
CA PHE A 14 -4.02 -15.19 -9.88
C PHE A 14 -4.17 -15.43 -8.36
N ARG A 15 -3.77 -16.61 -7.88
CA ARG A 15 -3.75 -16.90 -6.44
C ARG A 15 -2.83 -15.93 -5.69
N TRP A 16 -1.65 -15.64 -6.22
CA TRP A 16 -0.73 -14.68 -5.62
C TRP A 16 -1.28 -13.26 -5.58
N VAL A 17 -2.06 -12.85 -6.58
CA VAL A 17 -2.74 -11.56 -6.58
C VAL A 17 -3.79 -11.49 -5.45
N ILE A 18 -4.60 -12.54 -5.28
CA ILE A 18 -5.59 -12.61 -4.20
C ILE A 18 -4.90 -12.61 -2.83
N ILE A 19 -3.82 -13.40 -2.66
CA ILE A 19 -3.01 -13.38 -1.43
C ILE A 19 -2.50 -11.97 -1.16
N GLY A 20 -1.91 -11.32 -2.16
CA GLY A 20 -1.36 -9.97 -2.04
C GLY A 20 -2.41 -8.94 -1.62
N ILE A 21 -3.59 -8.92 -2.27
CA ILE A 21 -4.68 -8.00 -1.92
C ILE A 21 -5.17 -8.28 -0.49
N GLY A 22 -5.44 -9.54 -0.15
CA GLY A 22 -5.96 -9.91 1.16
C GLY A 22 -4.99 -9.58 2.29
N ILE A 23 -3.71 -9.92 2.14
CA ILE A 23 -2.68 -9.63 3.15
C ILE A 23 -2.45 -8.12 3.29
N THR A 24 -2.42 -7.38 2.17
CA THR A 24 -2.30 -5.91 2.23
C THR A 24 -3.45 -5.30 3.03
N GLN A 25 -4.69 -5.75 2.81
CA GLN A 25 -5.86 -5.25 3.56
C GLN A 25 -5.75 -5.55 5.06
N ILE A 26 -5.38 -6.77 5.45
CA ILE A 26 -5.20 -7.14 6.85
C ILE A 26 -4.16 -6.24 7.51
N LEU A 27 -2.97 -6.14 6.90
CA LEU A 27 -1.88 -5.35 7.45
C LEU A 27 -2.25 -3.86 7.57
N GLN A 28 -3.02 -3.33 6.63
CA GLN A 28 -3.47 -1.94 6.71
C GLN A 28 -4.55 -1.71 7.76
N TYR A 29 -5.45 -2.67 7.99
CA TYR A 29 -6.36 -2.59 9.13
C TYR A 29 -5.61 -2.65 10.47
N LEU A 30 -4.54 -3.45 10.56
CA LEU A 30 -3.66 -3.47 11.74
C LEU A 30 -2.94 -2.13 11.95
N VAL A 31 -2.36 -1.56 10.88
CA VAL A 31 -1.74 -0.23 10.93
C VAL A 31 -2.76 0.81 11.40
N LYS A 32 -3.95 0.83 10.80
CA LYS A 32 -5.02 1.77 11.19
C LYS A 32 -5.44 1.58 12.66
N GLY A 33 -5.53 0.34 13.13
CA GLY A 33 -5.82 0.04 14.54
C GLY A 33 -4.73 0.57 15.48
N ILE A 34 -3.45 0.42 15.12
CA ILE A 34 -2.32 0.96 15.89
C ILE A 34 -2.41 2.48 15.97
N PHE A 35 -2.63 3.16 14.83
CA PHE A 35 -2.76 4.63 14.82
C PHE A 35 -3.96 5.11 15.63
N LEU A 36 -5.11 4.41 15.57
CA LEU A 36 -6.27 4.73 16.41
C LEU A 36 -5.95 4.63 17.90
N ILE A 37 -5.23 3.60 18.32
CA ILE A 37 -4.79 3.45 19.72
C ILE A 37 -3.84 4.59 20.08
N LEU A 38 -2.90 4.95 19.23
CA LEU A 38 -1.99 6.06 19.45
C LEU A 38 -2.74 7.40 19.56
N GLU A 39 -3.75 7.66 18.72
CA GLU A 39 -4.60 8.84 18.84
C GLU A 39 -5.31 8.90 20.20
N ILE A 40 -5.90 7.79 20.63
CA ILE A 40 -6.59 7.71 21.92
C ILE A 40 -5.63 7.99 23.08
N VAL A 41 -4.40 7.46 23.03
CA VAL A 41 -3.41 7.59 24.11
C VAL A 41 -2.76 8.98 24.12
N THR A 42 -2.45 9.53 22.95
CA THR A 42 -1.69 10.80 22.83
C THR A 42 -2.55 12.03 22.67
N GLY A 43 -3.82 11.88 22.27
CA GLY A 43 -4.70 13.00 21.88
C GLY A 43 -4.31 13.69 20.57
N LEU A 44 -3.33 13.14 19.82
CA LEU A 44 -2.88 13.69 18.54
C LEU A 44 -3.73 13.15 17.40
N ASN A 45 -4.14 14.00 16.46
CA ASN A 45 -4.81 13.57 15.23
C ASN A 45 -3.78 13.00 14.24
N LEU A 46 -3.57 11.70 14.29
CA LEU A 46 -2.60 10.99 13.47
C LEU A 46 -3.22 10.38 12.21
N LEU A 47 -4.53 10.08 12.27
CA LEU A 47 -5.29 9.57 11.14
C LEU A 47 -5.85 10.74 10.33
N ASP A 48 -5.60 10.74 9.03
CA ASP A 48 -6.24 11.72 8.15
C ASP A 48 -7.69 11.30 7.87
N VAL A 49 -8.61 11.95 8.58
CA VAL A 49 -10.06 11.77 8.39
C VAL A 49 -10.55 12.51 7.13
N ASN A 50 -9.74 13.39 6.55
CA ASN A 50 -10.14 14.30 5.47
C ASN A 50 -9.89 13.78 4.05
N THR A 51 -9.52 12.51 3.85
CA THR A 51 -9.49 11.89 2.51
C THR A 51 -10.90 11.69 1.97
N THR A 52 -11.66 12.76 1.84
CA THR A 52 -12.95 12.73 1.16
C THR A 52 -12.73 12.84 -0.35
N VAL A 53 -13.16 11.83 -1.07
CA VAL A 53 -13.28 11.93 -2.54
C VAL A 53 -14.33 13.01 -2.82
N GLN A 54 -13.99 14.00 -3.65
CA GLN A 54 -14.87 15.09 -4.02
C GLN A 54 -16.26 14.58 -4.42
N PRO A 55 -17.35 15.24 -3.98
CA PRO A 55 -18.71 14.72 -4.14
C PRO A 55 -19.20 14.67 -5.60
N GLU A 56 -18.53 15.37 -6.51
CA GLU A 56 -18.92 15.40 -7.93
C GLU A 56 -18.59 14.09 -8.66
N MET A 57 -19.56 13.54 -9.38
CA MET A 57 -19.42 12.25 -10.07
C MET A 57 -18.21 12.21 -11.04
N ALA A 58 -17.99 13.30 -11.79
CA ALA A 58 -16.85 13.40 -12.70
C ALA A 58 -15.51 13.25 -11.97
N ASN A 59 -15.36 13.92 -10.81
CA ASN A 59 -14.15 13.84 -10.00
C ASN A 59 -13.94 12.42 -9.43
N ARG A 60 -15.02 11.70 -9.09
CA ARG A 60 -14.93 10.29 -8.64
C ARG A 60 -14.44 9.37 -9.73
N ILE A 61 -14.95 9.52 -10.96
CA ILE A 61 -14.50 8.73 -12.12
C ILE A 61 -13.03 9.01 -12.42
N ILE A 62 -12.63 10.27 -12.47
CA ILE A 62 -11.23 10.67 -12.70
C ILE A 62 -10.33 10.09 -11.59
N THR A 63 -10.73 10.20 -10.33
CA THR A 63 -10.00 9.63 -9.18
C THR A 63 -9.84 8.12 -9.31
N LEU A 64 -10.89 7.39 -9.67
CA LEU A 64 -10.82 5.94 -9.89
C LEU A 64 -9.87 5.57 -11.02
N ILE A 65 -9.88 6.31 -12.15
CA ILE A 65 -8.99 6.05 -13.28
C ILE A 65 -7.55 6.38 -12.90
N VAL A 66 -7.31 7.58 -12.36
CA VAL A 66 -5.94 8.05 -12.09
C VAL A 66 -5.32 7.29 -10.91
N LEU A 67 -5.98 7.28 -9.76
CA LEU A 67 -5.44 6.67 -8.54
C LEU A 67 -5.71 5.17 -8.43
N GLY A 68 -6.68 4.63 -9.18
CA GLY A 68 -6.97 3.20 -9.20
C GLY A 68 -6.14 2.43 -10.23
N PHE A 69 -5.76 3.05 -11.34
CA PHE A 69 -5.06 2.36 -12.42
C PHE A 69 -3.73 3.03 -12.82
N ILE A 70 -3.75 4.33 -13.16
CA ILE A 70 -2.58 4.98 -13.76
C ILE A 70 -1.45 5.12 -12.73
N ALA A 71 -1.74 5.69 -11.56
CA ALA A 71 -0.74 5.89 -10.51
C ALA A 71 -0.17 4.54 -10.02
N PRO A 72 -0.97 3.51 -9.64
CA PRO A 72 -0.43 2.21 -9.27
C PRO A 72 0.45 1.57 -10.34
N PHE A 73 0.09 1.71 -11.63
CA PHE A 73 0.92 1.19 -12.71
C PHE A 73 2.28 1.88 -12.77
N LEU A 74 2.29 3.21 -12.78
CA LEU A 74 3.53 3.99 -12.87
C LEU A 74 4.42 3.80 -11.63
N GLU A 75 3.81 3.76 -10.45
CA GLU A 75 4.52 3.52 -9.19
C GLU A 75 5.18 2.14 -9.17
N GLU A 76 4.47 1.08 -9.57
CA GLU A 76 5.06 -0.25 -9.60
C GLU A 76 6.19 -0.37 -10.63
N VAL A 77 6.06 0.26 -11.80
CA VAL A 77 7.14 0.31 -12.79
C VAL A 77 8.36 1.04 -12.23
N LEU A 78 8.16 2.14 -11.53
CA LEU A 78 9.25 2.92 -10.92
C LEU A 78 9.89 2.17 -9.76
N TYR A 79 9.11 1.77 -8.75
CA TYR A 79 9.66 1.17 -7.53
C TYR A 79 10.25 -0.21 -7.78
N ARG A 80 9.55 -1.07 -8.54
CA ARG A 80 10.01 -2.45 -8.79
C ARG A 80 10.93 -2.53 -9.96
N GLY A 81 10.64 -1.77 -11.01
CA GLY A 81 11.46 -1.75 -12.22
C GLY A 81 12.83 -1.10 -12.02
N THR A 82 12.94 -0.10 -11.14
CA THR A 82 14.17 0.66 -10.94
C THR A 82 14.77 0.43 -9.57
N ILE A 83 14.04 0.78 -8.48
CA ILE A 83 14.63 0.79 -7.13
C ILE A 83 14.87 -0.63 -6.63
N LEU A 84 13.83 -1.48 -6.58
CA LEU A 84 13.94 -2.86 -6.09
C LEU A 84 14.96 -3.66 -6.89
N LYS A 85 14.94 -3.55 -8.22
CA LYS A 85 15.90 -4.26 -9.08
C LYS A 85 17.36 -3.95 -8.76
N ASN A 86 17.64 -2.71 -8.32
CA ASN A 86 18.99 -2.31 -7.95
C ASN A 86 19.33 -2.66 -6.50
N THR A 87 18.35 -2.75 -5.60
CA THR A 87 18.57 -3.01 -4.18
C THR A 87 18.62 -4.49 -3.83
N VAL A 88 17.99 -5.38 -4.61
CA VAL A 88 18.05 -6.85 -4.40
C VAL A 88 19.47 -7.42 -4.50
N ARG A 89 20.40 -6.69 -5.11
CA ARG A 89 21.82 -7.08 -5.12
C ARG A 89 22.47 -7.13 -3.73
N TYR A 90 21.89 -6.44 -2.76
CA TYR A 90 22.33 -6.49 -1.35
C TYR A 90 21.64 -7.60 -0.55
N GLY A 91 20.69 -8.30 -1.15
CA GLY A 91 19.86 -9.35 -0.59
C GLY A 91 18.39 -9.07 -0.91
N GLU A 92 17.62 -10.12 -1.17
CA GLU A 92 16.23 -9.97 -1.61
C GLU A 92 15.37 -9.33 -0.52
N TRP A 93 15.46 -9.79 0.75
CA TRP A 93 14.75 -9.16 1.86
C TRP A 93 15.16 -7.71 2.08
N PHE A 94 16.46 -7.42 1.99
CA PHE A 94 16.95 -6.05 2.10
C PHE A 94 16.34 -5.15 1.03
N GLY A 95 16.33 -5.61 -0.23
CA GLY A 95 15.73 -4.89 -1.35
C GLY A 95 14.24 -4.62 -1.15
N ILE A 96 13.48 -5.62 -0.68
CA ILE A 96 12.04 -5.52 -0.45
C ILE A 96 11.74 -4.47 0.63
N ILE A 97 12.41 -4.58 1.78
CA ILE A 97 12.17 -3.70 2.93
C ILE A 97 12.60 -2.27 2.63
N SER A 98 13.78 -2.07 2.06
CA SER A 98 14.28 -0.73 1.72
C SER A 98 13.43 -0.04 0.65
N THR A 99 12.96 -0.78 -0.36
CA THR A 99 12.05 -0.23 -1.38
C THR A 99 10.68 0.07 -0.77
N GLY A 100 10.16 -0.78 0.12
CA GLY A 100 8.94 -0.51 0.87
C GLY A 100 9.04 0.77 1.71
N ALA A 101 10.16 0.95 2.41
CA ALA A 101 10.43 2.18 3.18
C ALA A 101 10.44 3.43 2.27
N VAL A 102 11.09 3.35 1.10
CA VAL A 102 11.08 4.44 0.12
C VAL A 102 9.68 4.76 -0.36
N CYS A 103 8.83 3.75 -0.62
CA CYS A 103 7.43 3.98 -0.97
C CYS A 103 6.69 4.79 0.10
N GLY A 104 6.93 4.51 1.38
CA GLY A 104 6.31 5.25 2.48
C GLY A 104 6.83 6.69 2.60
N LEU A 105 8.12 6.90 2.41
CA LEU A 105 8.74 8.22 2.58
C LEU A 105 8.27 9.29 1.59
N ILE A 106 7.59 8.91 0.52
CA ILE A 106 6.98 9.84 -0.44
C ILE A 106 5.72 10.49 0.13
N PHE A 107 5.04 9.80 1.05
CA PHE A 107 3.82 10.33 1.66
C PHE A 107 4.12 11.25 2.83
N VAL A 108 3.51 12.42 2.82
CA VAL A 108 3.67 13.44 3.86
C VAL A 108 2.88 13.05 5.13
N GLN A 109 1.78 12.33 4.96
CA GLN A 109 0.92 11.87 6.06
C GLN A 109 1.43 10.53 6.59
N ILE A 110 1.60 10.44 7.91
CA ILE A 110 2.26 9.31 8.56
C ILE A 110 1.47 7.99 8.44
N ASP A 111 0.13 8.05 8.49
CA ASP A 111 -0.76 6.91 8.29
C ASP A 111 -0.70 6.39 6.85
N GLN A 112 -0.69 7.29 5.86
CA GLN A 112 -0.53 6.93 4.45
C GLN A 112 0.87 6.38 4.18
N ALA A 113 1.91 6.97 4.79
CA ALA A 113 3.28 6.47 4.72
C ALA A 113 3.38 5.02 5.22
N ALA A 114 2.82 4.72 6.39
CA ALA A 114 2.81 3.37 6.95
C ALA A 114 2.08 2.37 6.04
N ASN A 115 0.93 2.78 5.49
CA ASN A 115 0.17 1.96 4.54
C ASN A 115 0.94 1.71 3.24
N ALA A 116 1.67 2.71 2.73
CA ALA A 116 2.50 2.58 1.53
C ALA A 116 3.72 1.66 1.76
N VAL A 117 4.33 1.69 2.97
CA VAL A 117 5.39 0.73 3.35
C VAL A 117 4.85 -0.69 3.27
N VAL A 118 3.69 -0.96 3.88
CA VAL A 118 3.06 -2.29 3.89
C VAL A 118 2.79 -2.78 2.48
N LEU A 119 2.11 -1.98 1.66
CA LEU A 119 1.84 -2.31 0.26
C LEU A 119 3.16 -2.51 -0.50
N GLY A 120 4.14 -1.66 -0.22
CA GLY A 120 5.49 -1.71 -0.77
C GLY A 120 6.18 -3.04 -0.53
N ILE A 121 6.14 -3.55 0.69
CA ILE A 121 6.73 -4.84 1.07
C ILE A 121 6.01 -6.00 0.38
N VAL A 122 4.68 -6.02 0.40
CA VAL A 122 3.88 -7.08 -0.25
C VAL A 122 4.15 -7.14 -1.75
N CYS A 123 4.07 -6.01 -2.45
CA CYS A 123 4.35 -5.95 -3.89
C CYS A 123 5.80 -6.29 -4.22
N GLY A 124 6.76 -5.86 -3.38
CA GLY A 124 8.17 -6.21 -3.51
C GLY A 124 8.41 -7.72 -3.41
N PHE A 125 7.83 -8.37 -2.40
CA PHE A 125 7.90 -9.81 -2.21
C PHE A 125 7.33 -10.57 -3.42
N LEU A 126 6.16 -10.15 -3.91
CA LEU A 126 5.53 -10.76 -5.08
C LEU A 126 6.37 -10.63 -6.34
N MET A 127 6.99 -9.47 -6.56
CA MET A 127 7.89 -9.30 -7.71
C MET A 127 9.11 -10.22 -7.63
N VAL A 128 9.74 -10.33 -6.47
CA VAL A 128 10.93 -11.19 -6.30
C VAL A 128 10.57 -12.65 -6.53
N LYS A 129 9.50 -13.15 -5.90
CA LYS A 129 9.04 -14.55 -6.07
C LYS A 129 8.57 -14.86 -7.49
N ALA A 130 7.83 -13.95 -8.13
CA ALA A 130 7.34 -14.15 -9.50
C ALA A 130 8.37 -13.80 -10.58
N LYS A 131 9.48 -13.17 -10.23
CA LYS A 131 10.46 -12.60 -11.17
C LYS A 131 9.80 -11.71 -12.26
N SER A 132 8.71 -11.04 -11.87
CA SER A 132 7.86 -10.24 -12.76
C SER A 132 7.15 -9.15 -11.96
N VAL A 133 7.04 -7.94 -12.52
CA VAL A 133 6.32 -6.84 -11.90
C VAL A 133 4.78 -6.99 -12.01
N ARG A 134 4.28 -7.84 -12.91
CA ARG A 134 2.84 -7.98 -13.19
C ARG A 134 1.99 -8.29 -11.96
N PRO A 135 2.31 -9.27 -11.10
CA PRO A 135 1.52 -9.54 -9.91
C PRO A 135 1.47 -8.33 -8.96
N ALA A 136 2.58 -7.60 -8.81
CA ALA A 136 2.64 -6.40 -7.99
C ALA A 136 1.70 -5.31 -8.52
N ILE A 137 1.72 -5.03 -9.82
CA ILE A 137 0.80 -4.09 -10.47
C ILE A 137 -0.66 -4.50 -10.22
N MET A 138 -1.00 -5.78 -10.42
CA MET A 138 -2.36 -6.27 -10.22
C MET A 138 -2.82 -6.16 -8.75
N VAL A 139 -1.93 -6.43 -7.80
CA VAL A 139 -2.22 -6.27 -6.36
C VAL A 139 -2.44 -4.81 -6.02
N HIS A 140 -1.54 -3.92 -6.45
CA HIS A 140 -1.63 -2.49 -6.16
C HIS A 140 -2.90 -1.89 -6.77
N MET A 141 -3.19 -2.16 -8.04
CA MET A 141 -4.43 -1.73 -8.69
C MET A 141 -5.68 -2.29 -7.98
N GLY A 142 -5.72 -3.59 -7.73
CA GLY A 142 -6.87 -4.24 -7.11
C GLY A 142 -7.15 -3.70 -5.71
N TYR A 143 -6.10 -3.54 -4.90
CA TYR A 143 -6.20 -2.94 -3.59
C TYR A 143 -6.67 -1.47 -3.66
N SER A 144 -6.05 -0.65 -4.53
CA SER A 144 -6.42 0.76 -4.71
C SER A 144 -7.87 0.93 -5.15
N LEU A 145 -8.33 0.11 -6.07
CA LEU A 145 -9.73 0.12 -6.52
C LEU A 145 -10.71 -0.19 -5.39
N ILE A 146 -10.47 -1.24 -4.60
CA ILE A 146 -11.34 -1.59 -3.48
C ILE A 146 -11.39 -0.43 -2.47
N ARG A 147 -10.24 0.15 -2.13
CA ARG A 147 -10.15 1.30 -1.21
C ARG A 147 -10.88 2.52 -1.75
N LEU A 148 -10.63 2.89 -3.01
CA LEU A 148 -11.23 4.08 -3.64
C LEU A 148 -12.74 3.91 -3.84
N LEU A 149 -13.22 2.72 -4.21
CA LEU A 149 -14.66 2.44 -4.27
C LEU A 149 -15.31 2.62 -2.89
N GLY A 150 -14.68 2.11 -1.83
CA GLY A 150 -15.14 2.35 -0.46
C GLY A 150 -15.25 3.84 -0.15
N LEU A 151 -14.22 4.64 -0.46
CA LEU A 151 -14.22 6.09 -0.27
C LEU A 151 -15.27 6.80 -1.14
N CYS A 152 -15.49 6.35 -2.37
CA CYS A 152 -16.52 6.90 -3.24
C CYS A 152 -17.92 6.73 -2.67
N PHE A 153 -18.23 5.58 -2.06
CA PHE A 153 -19.52 5.34 -1.44
C PHE A 153 -19.65 6.03 -0.07
N SER A 154 -18.67 5.90 0.81
CA SER A 154 -18.72 6.54 2.13
C SER A 154 -18.72 8.06 2.04
N GLY A 155 -17.99 8.66 1.11
CA GLY A 155 -17.96 10.10 0.86
C GLY A 155 -19.28 10.68 0.33
N TRP A 156 -20.25 9.84 -0.06
CA TRP A 156 -21.59 10.30 -0.44
C TRP A 156 -22.40 10.81 0.77
N GLY A 157 -22.05 10.34 1.96
CA GLY A 157 -22.69 10.72 3.21
C GLY A 157 -22.23 12.07 3.79
N SER A 158 -21.35 12.82 3.12
CA SER A 158 -20.92 14.15 3.55
C SER A 158 -21.18 15.20 2.46
N ASN A 159 -21.56 16.42 2.90
CA ASN A 159 -21.73 17.54 1.98
C ASN A 159 -20.36 18.17 1.62
N LYS A 160 -20.39 19.21 0.73
CA LYS A 160 -19.17 19.95 0.32
C LYS A 160 -18.42 20.62 1.49
N LYS A 161 -19.05 20.76 2.66
CA LYS A 161 -18.45 21.35 3.88
C LYS A 161 -17.99 20.28 4.88
N GLY A 162 -18.13 18.99 4.55
CA GLY A 162 -17.77 17.89 5.44
C GLY A 162 -18.81 17.55 6.51
N ASP A 163 -19.97 18.25 6.53
CA ASP A 163 -21.05 17.94 7.46
C ASP A 163 -21.73 16.62 7.06
N LEU A 164 -22.09 15.81 8.05
CA LEU A 164 -22.79 14.55 7.81
C LEU A 164 -24.20 14.83 7.24
N ILE A 165 -24.51 14.23 6.10
CA ILE A 165 -25.85 14.22 5.53
C ILE A 165 -26.68 13.22 6.33
N TYR A 166 -27.92 13.58 6.67
CA TYR A 166 -28.84 12.67 7.34
C TYR A 166 -29.00 11.38 6.53
N LYS A 167 -28.87 10.24 7.20
CA LYS A 167 -28.92 8.90 6.60
C LYS A 167 -30.14 8.65 5.71
N ALA A 168 -31.26 9.33 6.00
CA ALA A 168 -32.49 9.29 5.20
C ALA A 168 -32.37 9.96 3.80
N GLN A 169 -31.31 10.73 3.56
CA GLN A 169 -31.07 11.41 2.27
C GLN A 169 -30.06 10.67 1.39
N ILE A 170 -29.45 9.59 1.88
CA ILE A 170 -28.48 8.80 1.12
C ILE A 170 -29.26 7.81 0.25
N PRO A 171 -29.05 7.80 -1.08
CA PRO A 171 -29.72 6.86 -1.96
C PRO A 171 -29.42 5.39 -1.58
N GLU A 172 -30.40 4.51 -1.66
CA GLU A 172 -30.25 3.08 -1.31
C GLU A 172 -29.13 2.37 -2.09
N TRP A 173 -28.91 2.75 -3.35
CA TRP A 173 -27.84 2.18 -4.17
C TRP A 173 -26.45 2.51 -3.64
N VAL A 174 -26.26 3.66 -2.96
CA VAL A 174 -25.00 4.04 -2.31
C VAL A 174 -24.76 3.13 -1.10
N ILE A 175 -25.76 2.95 -0.26
CA ILE A 175 -25.70 2.06 0.90
C ILE A 175 -25.40 0.62 0.47
N SER A 176 -26.07 0.17 -0.60
CA SER A 176 -25.85 -1.15 -1.17
C SER A 176 -24.45 -1.29 -1.75
N GLY A 177 -23.92 -0.25 -2.41
CA GLY A 177 -22.56 -0.18 -2.93
C GLY A 177 -21.51 -0.27 -1.82
N GLU A 178 -21.66 0.47 -0.72
CA GLU A 178 -20.77 0.41 0.44
C GLU A 178 -20.73 -0.98 1.06
N LYS A 179 -21.91 -1.60 1.26
CA LYS A 179 -22.02 -2.99 1.73
C LYS A 179 -21.34 -3.98 0.78
N ALA A 180 -21.55 -3.82 -0.53
CA ALA A 180 -20.91 -4.68 -1.53
C ALA A 180 -19.39 -4.59 -1.48
N VAL A 181 -18.82 -3.39 -1.38
CA VAL A 181 -17.35 -3.19 -1.25
C VAL A 181 -16.84 -3.83 0.04
N THR A 182 -17.57 -3.69 1.14
CA THR A 182 -17.22 -4.32 2.43
C THR A 182 -17.20 -5.84 2.30
N VAL A 183 -18.23 -6.43 1.69
CA VAL A 183 -18.30 -7.88 1.45
C VAL A 183 -17.13 -8.34 0.57
N ILE A 184 -16.85 -7.62 -0.53
CA ILE A 184 -15.70 -7.92 -1.41
C ILE A 184 -14.39 -7.88 -0.61
N SER A 185 -14.20 -6.88 0.25
CA SER A 185 -13.00 -6.76 1.11
C SER A 185 -12.85 -7.97 2.03
N VAL A 186 -13.92 -8.36 2.72
CA VAL A 186 -13.92 -9.51 3.63
C VAL A 186 -13.63 -10.81 2.87
N LEU A 187 -14.25 -10.99 1.69
CA LEU A 187 -13.99 -12.15 0.84
C LEU A 187 -12.53 -12.20 0.36
N MET A 188 -11.95 -11.06 -0.05
CA MET A 188 -10.56 -11.00 -0.46
C MET A 188 -9.59 -11.33 0.69
N ILE A 189 -9.90 -10.88 1.91
CA ILE A 189 -9.13 -11.24 3.10
C ILE A 189 -9.22 -12.75 3.36
N ALA A 190 -10.42 -13.31 3.39
CA ALA A 190 -10.63 -14.73 3.66
C ALA A 190 -9.93 -15.62 2.61
N LEU A 191 -10.13 -15.34 1.33
CA LEU A 191 -9.48 -16.06 0.23
C LEU A 191 -7.96 -15.87 0.25
N GLY A 192 -7.46 -14.68 0.58
CA GLY A 192 -6.05 -14.39 0.73
C GLY A 192 -5.39 -15.26 1.79
N ILE A 193 -6.01 -15.39 2.97
CA ILE A 193 -5.54 -16.27 4.05
C ILE A 193 -5.57 -17.73 3.62
N ILE A 194 -6.68 -18.20 3.06
CA ILE A 194 -6.84 -19.59 2.62
C ILE A 194 -5.75 -19.95 1.59
N PHE A 195 -5.57 -19.12 0.57
CA PHE A 195 -4.55 -19.38 -0.44
C PHE A 195 -3.12 -19.28 0.11
N LEU A 196 -2.84 -18.37 1.05
CA LEU A 196 -1.54 -18.28 1.71
C LEU A 196 -1.24 -19.55 2.49
N VAL A 197 -2.19 -20.07 3.26
CA VAL A 197 -2.04 -21.33 4.01
C VAL A 197 -1.78 -22.49 3.05
N ILE A 198 -2.52 -22.58 1.96
CA ILE A 198 -2.31 -23.60 0.93
C ILE A 198 -0.92 -23.49 0.31
N GLU A 199 -0.46 -22.29 -0.06
CA GLU A 199 0.88 -22.10 -0.63
C GLU A 199 1.98 -22.40 0.39
N LYS A 200 1.81 -22.03 1.67
CA LYS A 200 2.77 -22.37 2.73
C LYS A 200 2.83 -23.87 2.99
N ALA A 201 1.69 -24.57 2.94
CA ALA A 201 1.64 -26.01 3.09
C ALA A 201 2.31 -26.76 1.92
N ARG A 202 2.25 -26.19 0.71
CA ARG A 202 2.89 -26.75 -0.50
C ARG A 202 4.38 -26.43 -0.58
N ASN A 203 4.78 -25.27 -0.07
CA ASN A 203 6.16 -24.80 -0.11
C ASN A 203 6.56 -24.31 1.28
N ARG A 204 7.30 -25.17 2.01
CA ARG A 204 7.75 -24.86 3.38
C ARG A 204 8.71 -23.67 3.40
N ASP A 205 9.48 -23.48 2.33
CA ASP A 205 10.51 -22.45 2.19
C ASP A 205 9.98 -21.19 1.49
N LEU A 206 8.63 -20.97 1.58
CA LEU A 206 7.94 -19.91 0.88
C LEU A 206 8.54 -18.51 1.14
N PHE A 207 8.98 -18.26 2.37
CA PHE A 207 9.55 -16.97 2.79
C PHE A 207 11.08 -16.96 2.78
N GLU A 208 11.73 -18.04 2.36
CA GLU A 208 13.16 -18.03 2.17
C GLU A 208 13.51 -17.27 0.89
N LEU A 209 14.38 -16.29 1.03
CA LEU A 209 14.87 -15.42 -0.03
C LEU A 209 16.39 -15.42 -0.02
N GLU A 210 16.99 -15.16 -1.17
CA GLU A 210 18.44 -15.19 -1.34
C GLU A 210 19.10 -13.96 -0.68
N ASP A 211 20.20 -14.20 0.04
CA ASP A 211 21.12 -13.15 0.47
C ASP A 211 22.29 -13.08 -0.52
N ALA A 212 22.24 -12.12 -1.41
CA ALA A 212 23.25 -11.96 -2.45
C ALA A 212 24.62 -11.48 -1.91
N MET A 213 24.67 -10.96 -0.67
CA MET A 213 25.90 -10.50 -0.02
C MET A 213 25.98 -11.01 1.44
N PRO A 214 26.14 -12.31 1.65
CA PRO A 214 26.19 -12.89 3.00
C PRO A 214 27.39 -12.42 3.82
N GLY A 215 28.43 -11.90 3.18
CA GLY A 215 29.61 -11.33 3.87
C GLY A 215 29.39 -9.95 4.49
N LEU A 216 28.28 -9.27 4.20
CA LEU A 216 27.95 -7.98 4.79
C LEU A 216 26.87 -8.14 5.86
N THR A 217 27.10 -7.54 7.02
CA THR A 217 26.05 -7.43 8.03
C THR A 217 24.91 -6.53 7.56
N THR A 218 23.72 -6.71 8.12
CA THR A 218 22.56 -5.85 7.81
C THR A 218 22.90 -4.36 8.03
N GLY A 219 23.65 -4.04 9.11
CA GLY A 219 24.08 -2.67 9.38
C GLY A 219 24.99 -2.11 8.28
N GLN A 220 25.91 -2.90 7.73
CA GLN A 220 26.76 -2.48 6.62
C GLN A 220 25.96 -2.26 5.33
N LYS A 221 24.96 -3.12 5.04
CA LYS A 221 24.06 -2.95 3.89
C LYS A 221 23.24 -1.66 4.03
N VAL A 222 22.69 -1.41 5.23
CA VAL A 222 21.95 -0.18 5.55
C VAL A 222 22.86 1.04 5.41
N ALA A 223 24.07 1.01 5.99
CA ALA A 223 25.01 2.10 5.89
C ALA A 223 25.35 2.40 4.42
N ALA A 224 25.68 1.39 3.63
CA ALA A 224 25.98 1.57 2.21
C ALA A 224 24.81 2.15 1.40
N TYR A 225 23.57 1.79 1.76
CA TYR A 225 22.38 2.33 1.10
C TYR A 225 22.05 3.76 1.52
N LEU A 226 22.15 4.06 2.83
CA LEU A 226 21.84 5.38 3.39
C LEU A 226 22.90 6.43 3.09
N THR A 227 24.17 6.04 2.96
CA THR A 227 25.27 6.96 2.63
C THR A 227 25.32 7.34 1.15
N ALA A 228 24.53 6.72 0.28
CA ALA A 228 24.38 7.19 -1.08
C ALA A 228 23.74 8.59 -1.08
N PRO A 229 24.41 9.63 -1.66
CA PRO A 229 23.95 11.02 -1.52
C PRO A 229 22.50 11.24 -1.94
N GLN A 230 22.06 10.57 -3.00
CA GLN A 230 20.68 10.68 -3.50
C GLN A 230 19.68 10.12 -2.50
N THR A 231 19.98 8.99 -1.87
CA THR A 231 19.12 8.36 -0.85
C THR A 231 19.04 9.24 0.39
N MET A 232 20.17 9.77 0.83
CA MET A 232 20.27 10.63 2.01
C MET A 232 19.47 11.92 1.83
N ILE A 233 19.63 12.63 0.71
CA ILE A 233 18.87 13.85 0.39
C ILE A 233 17.38 13.56 0.35
N PHE A 234 16.98 12.50 -0.34
CA PHE A 234 15.57 12.09 -0.44
C PHE A 234 14.96 11.79 0.94
N MET A 235 15.66 11.04 1.78
CA MET A 235 15.17 10.69 3.12
C MET A 235 15.06 11.91 4.02
N ILE A 236 16.07 12.78 4.04
CA ILE A 236 16.03 14.02 4.85
C ILE A 236 14.84 14.87 4.43
N LEU A 237 14.69 15.13 3.12
CA LEU A 237 13.57 15.92 2.61
C LEU A 237 12.21 15.34 2.97
N SER A 238 12.03 14.02 2.79
CA SER A 238 10.79 13.33 3.11
C SER A 238 10.44 13.41 4.61
N VAL A 239 11.42 13.16 5.48
CA VAL A 239 11.24 13.26 6.93
C VAL A 239 10.92 14.69 7.35
N VAL A 240 11.61 15.68 6.80
CA VAL A 240 11.34 17.11 7.11
C VAL A 240 9.91 17.48 6.70
N LEU A 241 9.46 17.11 5.50
CA LEU A 241 8.09 17.36 5.05
C LEU A 241 7.05 16.67 5.93
N MET A 242 7.32 15.44 6.36
CA MET A 242 6.44 14.70 7.27
C MET A 242 6.35 15.38 8.65
N LEU A 243 7.47 15.82 9.20
CA LEU A 243 7.51 16.56 10.47
C LEU A 243 6.77 17.90 10.38
N ILE A 244 6.93 18.65 9.29
CA ILE A 244 6.18 19.88 9.03
C ILE A 244 4.67 19.60 9.01
N ASN A 245 4.23 18.54 8.35
CA ASN A 245 2.83 18.17 8.30
C ASN A 245 2.27 17.82 9.68
N VAL A 246 2.99 17.02 10.46
CA VAL A 246 2.59 16.67 11.83
C VAL A 246 2.54 17.95 12.70
N ALA A 247 3.57 18.80 12.63
CA ALA A 247 3.61 20.05 13.40
C ALA A 247 2.45 20.99 13.00
N SER A 248 2.14 21.13 11.72
CA SER A 248 1.00 21.95 11.26
C SER A 248 -0.34 21.41 11.76
N GLY A 249 -0.48 20.09 11.83
CA GLY A 249 -1.65 19.43 12.41
C GLY A 249 -1.82 19.71 13.91
N ILE A 250 -0.72 19.67 14.67
CA ILE A 250 -0.71 19.99 16.11
C ILE A 250 -1.03 21.48 16.36
N LEU A 251 -0.50 22.37 15.53
CA LEU A 251 -0.65 23.82 15.68
C LEU A 251 -1.97 24.36 15.10
N GLY A 252 -2.82 23.50 14.52
CA GLY A 252 -4.13 23.88 13.99
C GLY A 252 -4.10 24.71 12.69
N PHE A 253 -3.00 24.68 11.95
CA PHE A 253 -2.86 25.33 10.63
C PHE A 253 -3.44 24.49 9.46
N ARG A 254 -4.44 23.66 9.72
CA ARG A 254 -5.15 22.86 8.69
C ARG A 254 -6.47 23.48 8.29
#